data_7c5e22dcad279861c597110cb0348415
#
_entry.id   7c5e22dcad279861c597110cb0348415
#
_cell.length_a   1.000
_cell.length_b   1.000
_cell.length_c   1.000
_cell.angle_alpha   90.00
_cell.angle_beta   90.00
_cell.angle_gamma   90.00
#
_symmetry.space_group_name_H-M   'P 1'
#
loop_
_entity.id
_entity.type
_entity.pdbx_description
1 polymer ?
#
loop_
_entity_poly.entity_id
_entity_poly.type
_entity_poly.pdbx_seq_one_letter_code
_entity_poly.pdbx_strand_id
1 'polypeptide(L)'
;MAKKELFSDVDELVSSLNKELGEGSIMNFGDDKPIISIPRESTGSLVVDKALGGGWAVGRIHELVGMESCGKTMMCTLSMIEFQKKHPDKLVAIIDGFFFFQSYLVPSLDTHPS
;
A
#
# COMPACT_ATOMS: atom_id res chain seq x y z
N MET A 1 32.86 -21.46 -13.42
CA MET A 1 32.02 -22.49 -14.04
C MET A 1 30.95 -23.03 -13.10
N ALA A 2 31.26 -23.42 -11.87
CA ALA A 2 30.27 -23.93 -10.92
C ALA A 2 29.04 -23.01 -10.62
N LYS A 3 29.22 -21.70 -10.67
CA LYS A 3 28.13 -20.75 -10.41
C LYS A 3 27.08 -20.68 -11.51
N LYS A 4 27.47 -20.98 -12.76
CA LYS A 4 26.59 -20.95 -13.93
C LYS A 4 25.73 -22.24 -14.03
N GLU A 5 26.32 -23.38 -13.63
CA GLU A 5 25.61 -24.65 -13.54
C GLU A 5 24.58 -24.65 -12.40
N LEU A 6 24.92 -24.06 -11.24
CA LEU A 6 24.00 -23.95 -10.10
C LEU A 6 22.75 -23.10 -10.43
N PHE A 7 22.91 -22.07 -11.27
CA PHE A 7 21.76 -21.24 -11.71
C PHE A 7 20.85 -21.98 -12.70
N SER A 8 21.40 -22.81 -13.59
CA SER A 8 20.59 -23.61 -14.53
C SER A 8 19.74 -24.63 -13.79
N ASP A 9 20.28 -25.27 -12.76
CA ASP A 9 19.56 -26.25 -11.94
C ASP A 9 18.41 -25.60 -11.14
N VAL A 10 18.60 -24.36 -10.67
CA VAL A 10 17.54 -23.58 -9.99
C VAL A 10 16.41 -23.21 -10.95
N ASP A 11 16.73 -22.79 -12.16
CA ASP A 11 15.74 -22.41 -13.16
C ASP A 11 14.91 -23.63 -13.63
N GLU A 12 15.53 -24.78 -13.76
CA GLU A 12 14.82 -26.05 -14.04
C GLU A 12 13.89 -26.44 -12.88
N LEU A 13 14.35 -26.29 -11.64
CA LEU A 13 13.56 -26.56 -10.45
C LEU A 13 12.34 -25.63 -10.35
N VAL A 14 12.54 -24.31 -10.54
CA VAL A 14 11.48 -23.31 -10.56
C VAL A 14 10.45 -23.61 -11.66
N SER A 15 10.92 -24.01 -12.85
CA SER A 15 10.08 -24.39 -13.98
C SER A 15 9.24 -25.63 -13.69
N SER A 16 9.81 -26.66 -13.05
CA SER A 16 9.09 -27.89 -12.70
C SER A 16 8.05 -27.65 -11.61
N LEU A 17 8.39 -26.86 -10.59
CA LEU A 17 7.48 -26.51 -9.50
C LEU A 17 6.31 -25.63 -9.98
N ASN A 18 6.55 -24.71 -10.90
CA ASN A 18 5.48 -23.91 -11.51
C ASN A 18 4.53 -24.75 -12.37
N LYS A 19 4.99 -25.84 -12.97
CA LYS A 19 4.12 -26.78 -13.69
C LYS A 19 3.21 -27.59 -12.76
N GLU A 20 3.71 -27.93 -11.56
CA GLU A 20 2.94 -28.71 -10.59
C GLU A 20 1.97 -27.83 -9.75
N LEU A 21 2.41 -26.65 -9.35
CA LEU A 21 1.69 -25.78 -8.42
C LEU A 21 0.87 -24.68 -9.11
N GLY A 22 1.03 -24.51 -10.41
CA GLY A 22 0.44 -23.42 -11.19
C GLY A 22 1.45 -22.33 -11.56
N GLU A 23 1.25 -21.71 -12.71
CA GLU A 23 2.16 -20.72 -13.27
C GLU A 23 2.23 -19.47 -12.36
N GLY A 24 3.45 -19.08 -11.95
CA GLY A 24 3.68 -17.94 -11.07
C GLY A 24 3.65 -18.25 -9.56
N SER A 25 3.52 -19.52 -9.15
CA SER A 25 3.57 -19.93 -7.75
C SER A 25 4.94 -19.70 -7.13
N ILE A 26 6.01 -19.82 -7.91
CA ILE A 26 7.39 -19.58 -7.49
C ILE A 26 8.05 -18.67 -8.52
N MET A 27 8.72 -17.63 -8.03
CA MET A 27 9.46 -16.67 -8.84
C MET A 27 10.87 -16.48 -8.31
N ASN A 28 11.81 -16.27 -9.20
CA ASN A 28 13.17 -15.92 -8.86
C ASN A 28 13.27 -14.40 -8.67
N PHE A 29 13.93 -13.93 -7.59
CA PHE A 29 14.18 -12.51 -7.33
C PHE A 29 15.27 -11.97 -8.25
N GLY A 30 15.04 -11.81 -9.49
CA GLY A 30 16.02 -11.38 -10.46
C GLY A 30 15.54 -11.53 -11.88
N ASP A 31 14.44 -12.23 -12.06
CA ASP A 31 13.76 -12.27 -13.34
C ASP A 31 13.10 -10.92 -13.60
N ASP A 32 13.25 -10.38 -14.81
CA ASP A 32 12.63 -9.14 -15.29
C ASP A 32 11.09 -9.20 -15.37
N LYS A 33 10.48 -10.18 -14.70
CA LYS A 33 9.02 -10.22 -14.57
C LYS A 33 8.60 -9.11 -13.62
N PRO A 34 7.66 -8.26 -14.02
CA PRO A 34 7.25 -7.13 -13.20
C PRO A 34 6.74 -7.65 -11.86
N ILE A 35 7.46 -7.31 -10.79
CA ILE A 35 6.93 -7.37 -9.43
C ILE A 35 5.60 -6.66 -9.49
N ILE A 36 4.52 -7.31 -9.03
CA ILE A 36 3.19 -6.72 -9.01
C ILE A 36 3.27 -5.33 -8.41
N SER A 37 3.19 -4.30 -9.24
CA SER A 37 3.22 -2.93 -8.78
C SER A 37 1.89 -2.63 -8.11
N ILE A 38 1.90 -2.57 -6.78
CA ILE A 38 0.72 -2.18 -6.00
C ILE A 38 0.65 -0.66 -5.99
N PRO A 39 -0.45 -0.04 -6.46
CA PRO A 39 -0.65 1.39 -6.37
C PRO A 39 -0.52 1.87 -4.92
N ARG A 40 0.03 3.06 -4.74
CA ARG A 40 0.24 3.62 -3.41
C ARG A 40 -0.33 5.03 -3.30
N GLU A 41 -0.79 5.36 -2.11
CA GLU A 41 -1.32 6.67 -1.76
C GLU A 41 -0.46 7.31 -0.67
N SER A 42 -0.23 8.61 -0.79
CA SER A 42 0.58 9.35 0.18
C SER A 42 -0.03 9.32 1.58
N THR A 43 0.83 9.20 2.57
CA THR A 43 0.46 9.33 3.99
C THR A 43 0.33 10.79 4.43
N GLY A 44 0.72 11.76 3.59
CA GLY A 44 0.87 13.16 3.94
C GLY A 44 2.22 13.50 4.59
N SER A 45 3.08 12.52 4.80
CA SER A 45 4.44 12.69 5.31
C SER A 45 5.45 12.09 4.36
N LEU A 46 6.31 12.91 3.78
CA LEU A 46 7.35 12.46 2.86
C LEU A 46 8.30 11.42 3.48
N VAL A 47 8.60 11.55 4.76
CA VAL A 47 9.48 10.63 5.48
C VAL A 47 8.83 9.26 5.61
N VAL A 48 7.54 9.23 5.98
CA VAL A 48 6.78 7.98 6.10
C VAL A 48 6.54 7.35 4.73
N ASP A 49 6.21 8.14 3.72
CA ASP A 49 6.05 7.66 2.34
C ASP A 49 7.33 6.97 1.86
N LYS A 50 8.49 7.57 2.10
CA LYS A 50 9.78 6.98 1.76
C LYS A 50 10.04 5.67 2.52
N ALA A 51 9.73 5.62 3.81
CA ALA A 51 9.88 4.42 4.63
C ALA A 51 8.96 3.27 4.19
N LEU A 52 7.76 3.59 3.71
CA LEU A 52 6.78 2.63 3.20
C LEU A 52 6.97 2.28 1.71
N GLY A 53 7.96 2.86 1.05
CA GLY A 53 8.18 2.65 -0.39
C GLY A 53 7.14 3.31 -1.28
N GLY A 54 6.63 4.47 -0.88
CA GLY A 54 5.72 5.31 -1.66
C GLY A 54 4.35 5.58 -1.00
N GLY A 55 4.16 5.21 0.25
CA GLY A 55 2.93 5.44 1.01
C GLY A 55 2.08 4.19 1.23
N TRP A 56 0.80 4.37 1.52
CA TRP A 56 -0.15 3.30 1.78
C TRP A 56 -0.43 2.45 0.54
N ALA A 57 -0.34 1.14 0.66
CA ALA A 57 -0.70 0.22 -0.42
C ALA A 57 -2.22 0.18 -0.62
N VAL A 58 -2.68 0.47 -1.82
CA VAL A 58 -4.12 0.48 -2.15
C VAL A 58 -4.70 -0.94 -2.08
N GLY A 59 -5.92 -1.04 -1.57
CA GLY A 59 -6.63 -2.32 -1.43
C GLY A 59 -6.08 -3.22 -0.32
N ARG A 60 -5.39 -2.63 0.66
CA ARG A 60 -4.85 -3.34 1.84
C ARG A 60 -5.36 -2.71 3.13
N ILE A 61 -5.38 -3.51 4.19
CA ILE A 61 -5.62 -3.03 5.55
C ILE A 61 -4.27 -2.66 6.16
N HIS A 62 -4.19 -1.47 6.76
CA HIS A 62 -3.00 -0.99 7.44
C HIS A 62 -3.30 -0.80 8.91
N GLU A 63 -2.41 -1.25 9.76
CA GLU A 63 -2.47 -1.05 11.20
C GLU A 63 -1.40 -0.04 11.63
N LEU A 64 -1.82 0.97 12.38
CA LEU A 64 -0.93 1.98 12.93
C LEU A 64 -0.86 1.82 14.45
N VAL A 65 0.26 1.33 14.94
CA VAL A 65 0.49 1.04 16.36
C VAL A 65 1.46 2.03 16.96
N GLY A 66 1.21 2.46 18.17
CA GLY A 66 2.09 3.37 18.90
C GLY A 66 1.52 3.73 20.26
N MET A 67 2.35 4.35 21.10
CA MET A 67 1.96 4.85 22.41
C MET A 67 0.89 5.93 22.31
N GLU A 68 0.24 6.25 23.42
CA GLU A 68 -0.71 7.36 23.48
C GLU A 68 -0.03 8.67 23.07
N SER A 69 -0.78 9.55 22.41
CA SER A 69 -0.32 10.88 22.00
C SER A 69 0.91 10.92 21.07
N CYS A 70 1.24 9.82 20.40
CA CYS A 70 2.36 9.77 19.45
C CYS A 70 2.00 10.20 18.02
N GLY A 71 0.79 10.71 17.77
CA GLY A 71 0.37 11.25 16.48
C GLY A 71 -0.33 10.27 15.53
N LYS A 72 -0.81 9.11 16.01
CA LYS A 72 -1.54 8.14 15.18
C LYS A 72 -2.75 8.75 14.45
N THR A 73 -3.61 9.41 15.20
CA THR A 73 -4.80 10.08 14.64
C THR A 73 -4.43 11.20 13.67
N MET A 74 -3.36 11.93 13.97
CA MET A 74 -2.85 12.98 13.08
C MET A 74 -2.37 12.39 11.76
N MET A 75 -1.65 11.28 11.79
CA MET A 75 -1.21 10.56 10.59
C MET A 75 -2.40 10.11 9.74
N CYS A 76 -3.42 9.55 10.36
CA CYS A 76 -4.66 9.18 9.66
C CYS A 76 -5.34 10.40 9.01
N THR A 77 -5.42 11.51 9.74
CA THR A 77 -6.02 12.76 9.23
C THR A 77 -5.23 13.32 8.03
N LEU A 78 -3.92 13.36 8.11
CA LEU A 78 -3.08 13.81 7.00
C LEU A 78 -3.27 12.91 5.76
N SER A 79 -3.32 11.61 5.95
CA SER A 79 -3.54 10.65 4.88
C SER A 79 -4.89 10.85 4.20
N MET A 80 -5.95 11.14 4.96
CA MET A 80 -7.27 11.46 4.43
C MET A 80 -7.27 12.74 3.61
N ILE A 81 -6.59 13.77 4.08
CA ILE A 81 -6.46 15.06 3.37
C ILE A 81 -5.75 14.85 2.02
N GLU A 82 -4.64 14.12 2.00
CA GLU A 82 -3.93 13.85 0.75
C GLU A 82 -4.75 12.99 -0.21
N PHE A 83 -5.47 12.00 0.31
CA PHE A 83 -6.37 11.20 -0.51
C PHE A 83 -7.51 12.02 -1.13
N GLN A 84 -8.15 12.90 -0.36
CA GLN A 84 -9.22 13.78 -0.86
C GLN A 84 -8.72 14.79 -1.90
N LYS A 85 -7.54 15.36 -1.70
CA LYS A 85 -6.92 16.25 -2.70
C LYS A 85 -6.69 15.55 -4.04
N LYS A 86 -6.25 14.30 -3.99
CA LYS A 86 -5.95 13.49 -5.17
C LYS A 86 -7.20 12.92 -5.83
N HIS A 87 -8.22 12.62 -5.04
CA HIS A 87 -9.46 11.98 -5.47
C HIS A 87 -10.69 12.75 -4.98
N PRO A 88 -10.98 13.94 -5.54
CA PRO A 88 -12.08 14.78 -5.09
C PRO A 88 -13.47 14.16 -5.32
N ASP A 89 -13.56 13.17 -6.19
CA ASP A 89 -14.77 12.41 -6.52
C ASP A 89 -15.05 11.24 -5.57
N LYS A 90 -14.13 10.95 -4.62
CA LYS A 90 -14.24 9.80 -3.72
C LYS A 90 -14.57 10.23 -2.30
N LEU A 91 -15.24 9.35 -1.59
CA LEU A 91 -15.60 9.54 -0.19
C LEU A 91 -14.56 8.92 0.73
N VAL A 92 -14.29 9.60 1.85
CA VAL A 92 -13.50 9.10 2.97
C VAL A 92 -14.41 8.99 4.17
N ALA A 93 -14.41 7.84 4.84
CA ALA A 93 -15.19 7.58 6.04
C ALA A 93 -14.26 7.33 7.23
N ILE A 94 -14.63 7.87 8.38
CA ILE A 94 -13.97 7.63 9.67
C ILE A 94 -14.95 6.88 10.56
N ILE A 95 -14.50 5.77 11.15
CA ILE A 95 -15.24 5.06 12.17
C ILE A 95 -14.43 5.19 13.46
N ASP A 96 -14.94 5.97 14.41
CA ASP A 96 -14.31 6.15 15.72
C ASP A 96 -14.97 5.20 16.72
N GLY A 97 -14.23 4.24 17.25
CA GLY A 97 -14.69 3.21 18.17
C GLY A 97 -14.68 3.63 19.65
N PHE A 98 -14.22 4.84 19.98
CA PHE A 98 -14.22 5.35 21.34
C PHE A 98 -15.54 6.03 21.68
N PHE A 99 -16.51 5.28 22.20
CA PHE A 99 -17.74 5.68 22.88
C PHE A 99 -18.72 6.63 22.15
N PHE A 100 -18.40 7.22 21.02
CA PHE A 100 -19.31 8.01 20.20
C PHE A 100 -19.14 7.67 18.72
N PHE A 101 -20.20 7.17 18.11
CA PHE A 101 -20.34 7.12 16.66
C PHE A 101 -20.45 8.54 16.13
N GLN A 102 -19.35 9.14 15.75
CA GLN A 102 -19.35 10.39 15.02
C GLN A 102 -18.81 10.13 13.62
N SER A 103 -19.76 9.83 12.72
CA SER A 103 -19.46 9.79 11.30
C SER A 103 -19.33 11.23 10.81
N TYR A 104 -18.10 11.69 10.58
CA TYR A 104 -17.88 12.93 9.86
C TYR A 104 -17.96 12.63 8.36
N LEU A 105 -19.11 12.96 7.77
CA LEU A 105 -19.21 13.14 6.34
C LEU A 105 -18.56 14.49 6.05
N VAL A 106 -17.35 14.50 5.53
CA VAL A 106 -16.72 15.73 5.05
C VAL A 106 -17.34 16.02 3.67
N PRO A 107 -18.19 17.05 3.54
CA PRO A 107 -18.70 17.43 2.23
C PRO A 107 -17.52 17.87 1.38
N SER A 108 -17.48 17.44 0.14
CA SER A 108 -16.61 18.01 -0.86
C SER A 108 -16.77 19.52 -0.82
N LEU A 109 -15.69 20.23 -0.54
CA LEU A 109 -15.68 21.67 -0.67
C LEU A 109 -15.93 21.98 -2.13
N ASP A 110 -17.18 22.34 -2.45
CA ASP A 110 -17.52 22.95 -3.73
C ASP A 110 -16.73 24.26 -3.85
N THR A 111 -15.53 24.16 -4.40
CA THR A 111 -14.85 25.32 -4.96
C THR A 111 -15.46 25.62 -6.32
N HIS A 112 -16.67 26.17 -6.32
CA HIS A 112 -17.13 26.92 -7.48
C HIS A 112 -16.44 28.29 -7.44
N PRO A 113 -15.57 28.61 -8.40
CA PRO A 113 -15.22 30.00 -8.65
C PRO A 113 -16.41 30.65 -9.32
N SER A 114 -16.94 31.68 -8.69
CA SER A 114 -17.88 32.63 -9.30
C SER A 114 -17.19 33.42 -10.39
#